data_bae68935866395aebe22413b452225bd
#
_entry.id   bae68935866395aebe22413b452225bd
#
_cell.length_a   1.000
_cell.length_b   1.000
_cell.length_c   1.000
_cell.angle_alpha   90.00
_cell.angle_beta   90.00
_cell.angle_gamma   90.00
#
_symmetry.space_group_name_H-M   'P 1'
#
loop_
_entity.id
_entity.type
_entity.pdbx_description
1 polymer ?
#
loop_
_entity_poly.entity_id
_entity_poly.type
_entity_poly.pdbx_seq_one_letter_code
_entity_poly.pdbx_strand_id
1 'polypeptide(L)'
;MKRALLFVATNLAVMLILSIVLSILMPALGLSSSSNAGLLLFSAVFGMGGSFISLLMSKAVAKRSVGAHVIERPRNNQESWLVSTVQAQAERAGIGMPEVAIYDSPEINAFATGANRNNALVAVSTGLLRQLSADEAEAVLGHEVSHVANGDMVTLSLMQGVLNTFVFFFARLVAQMMNRGNNNAFVYFTTVMIFQAVFGVLASIIVMGFSRYREYRADAGGANLAGREKMIAALQKLQAGHGESQLEGQLTAFGISGKRAAAELFMSHPPLEKRIAALQNPEC
;
A
#
# COMPACT_ATOMS: atom_id res chain seq x y z
N MET A 1 15.49 -6.13 14.61
CA MET A 1 15.67 -4.97 15.46
C MET A 1 15.84 -3.66 14.67
N LYS A 2 16.78 -3.51 13.71
CA LYS A 2 17.01 -2.26 12.94
C LYS A 2 15.75 -1.74 12.20
N ARG A 3 14.95 -2.65 11.59
CA ARG A 3 13.71 -2.28 10.87
C ARG A 3 12.62 -1.73 11.80
N ALA A 4 12.42 -2.36 12.96
CA ALA A 4 11.46 -1.89 13.95
C ALA A 4 11.87 -0.52 14.54
N LEU A 5 13.17 -0.33 14.82
CA LEU A 5 13.69 0.94 15.28
C LEU A 5 13.49 2.06 14.24
N LEU A 6 13.79 1.78 12.97
CA LEU A 6 13.56 2.73 11.88
C LEU A 6 12.07 3.10 11.76
N PHE A 7 11.18 2.12 11.84
CA PHE A 7 9.74 2.35 11.81
C PHE A 7 9.28 3.25 12.96
N VAL A 8 9.69 2.94 14.20
CA VAL A 8 9.34 3.75 15.38
C VAL A 8 9.90 5.16 15.27
N ALA A 9 11.18 5.30 14.93
CA ALA A 9 11.84 6.61 14.80
C ALA A 9 11.16 7.48 13.72
N THR A 10 10.84 6.90 12.58
CA THR A 10 10.13 7.59 11.48
C THR A 10 8.75 8.09 11.94
N ASN A 11 7.97 7.22 12.60
CA ASN A 11 6.63 7.60 13.08
C ASN A 11 6.71 8.70 14.16
N LEU A 12 7.65 8.62 15.10
CA LEU A 12 7.85 9.65 16.12
C LEU A 12 8.25 10.99 15.49
N ALA A 13 9.14 10.99 14.49
CA ALA A 13 9.53 12.21 13.78
C ALA A 13 8.32 12.83 13.04
N VAL A 14 7.51 12.03 12.36
CA VAL A 14 6.28 12.50 11.70
C VAL A 14 5.31 13.09 12.72
N MET A 15 5.05 12.40 13.83
CA MET A 15 4.17 12.92 14.88
C MET A 15 4.68 14.25 15.47
N LEU A 16 5.98 14.38 15.67
CA LEU A 16 6.58 15.64 16.17
C LEU A 16 6.35 16.78 15.18
N ILE A 17 6.63 16.56 13.89
CA ILE A 17 6.43 17.56 12.83
C ILE A 17 4.96 17.99 12.78
N LEU A 18 4.03 17.05 12.77
CA LEU A 18 2.59 17.34 12.72
C LEU A 18 2.10 18.06 13.99
N SER A 19 2.66 17.74 15.15
CA SER A 19 2.36 18.45 16.40
C SER A 19 2.83 19.90 16.37
N ILE A 20 4.01 20.18 15.81
CA ILE A 20 4.52 21.54 15.60
C ILE A 20 3.62 22.31 14.64
N VAL A 21 3.27 21.70 13.49
CA VAL A 21 2.34 22.32 12.52
C VAL A 21 1.01 22.66 13.19
N LEU A 22 0.46 21.75 13.98
CA LEU A 22 -0.80 21.97 14.68
C LEU A 22 -0.72 23.07 15.75
N SER A 23 0.40 23.15 16.50
CA SER A 23 0.62 24.19 17.50
C SER A 23 0.69 25.61 16.93
N ILE A 24 1.02 25.72 15.64
CA ILE A 24 1.01 27.00 14.90
C ILE A 24 -0.37 27.27 14.29
N LEU A 25 -0.98 26.26 13.66
CA LEU A 25 -2.23 26.45 12.94
C LEU A 25 -3.43 26.71 13.85
N MET A 26 -3.52 26.05 15.00
CA MET A 26 -4.66 26.24 15.92
C MET A 26 -4.80 27.69 16.42
N PRO A 27 -3.77 28.31 16.99
CA PRO A 27 -3.85 29.73 17.40
C PRO A 27 -4.05 30.67 16.22
N ALA A 28 -3.36 30.42 15.08
CA ALA A 28 -3.49 31.26 13.88
C ALA A 28 -4.92 31.32 13.33
N LEU A 29 -5.69 30.24 13.49
CA LEU A 29 -7.08 30.14 13.07
C LEU A 29 -8.08 30.47 14.20
N GLY A 30 -7.61 30.85 15.38
CA GLY A 30 -8.45 31.14 16.54
C GLY A 30 -9.23 29.91 17.03
N LEU A 31 -8.74 28.70 16.79
CA LEU A 31 -9.41 27.45 17.14
C LEU A 31 -8.94 26.92 18.49
N SER A 32 -9.89 26.46 19.28
CA SER A 32 -9.63 25.72 20.52
C SER A 32 -9.60 24.23 20.25
N SER A 33 -8.73 23.50 20.95
CA SER A 33 -8.65 22.02 20.86
C SER A 33 -9.93 21.32 21.36
N SER A 34 -10.76 22.01 22.13
CA SER A 34 -12.06 21.49 22.62
C SER A 34 -13.21 21.76 21.66
N SER A 35 -13.05 22.61 20.65
CA SER A 35 -14.08 22.88 19.65
C SER A 35 -14.15 21.77 18.60
N ASN A 36 -15.33 21.53 18.01
CA ASN A 36 -15.46 20.56 16.92
C ASN A 36 -14.60 20.93 15.70
N ALA A 37 -14.42 22.22 15.41
CA ALA A 37 -13.56 22.70 14.35
C ALA A 37 -12.08 22.43 14.65
N GLY A 38 -11.63 22.65 15.90
CA GLY A 38 -10.29 22.32 16.32
C GLY A 38 -10.03 20.80 16.31
N LEU A 39 -11.02 19.99 16.68
CA LEU A 39 -10.97 18.55 16.59
C LEU A 39 -10.83 18.07 15.13
N LEU A 40 -11.61 18.67 14.22
CA LEU A 40 -11.52 18.35 12.80
C LEU A 40 -10.16 18.72 12.20
N LEU A 41 -9.65 19.94 12.54
CA LEU A 41 -8.33 20.36 12.13
C LEU A 41 -7.23 19.40 12.62
N PHE A 42 -7.28 19.03 13.91
CA PHE A 42 -6.38 18.02 14.48
C PHE A 42 -6.42 16.73 13.67
N SER A 43 -7.62 16.21 13.41
CA SER A 43 -7.82 14.94 12.71
C SER A 43 -7.35 15.02 11.25
N ALA A 44 -7.57 16.15 10.58
CA ALA A 44 -7.10 16.38 9.21
C ALA A 44 -5.57 16.46 9.14
N VAL A 45 -4.94 17.20 10.05
CA VAL A 45 -3.48 17.33 10.10
C VAL A 45 -2.83 15.97 10.32
N PHE A 46 -3.30 15.18 11.28
CA PHE A 46 -2.73 13.87 11.55
C PHE A 46 -3.13 12.82 10.52
N GLY A 47 -4.37 12.80 10.05
CA GLY A 47 -4.86 11.84 9.05
C GLY A 47 -4.25 12.08 7.66
N MET A 48 -4.47 13.25 7.10
CA MET A 48 -3.94 13.60 5.77
C MET A 48 -2.45 13.84 5.78
N GLY A 49 -1.94 14.62 6.76
CA GLY A 49 -0.54 14.97 6.85
C GLY A 49 0.35 13.73 7.05
N GLY A 50 -0.06 12.82 7.92
CA GLY A 50 0.63 11.54 8.11
C GLY A 50 0.72 10.70 6.83
N SER A 51 -0.40 10.57 6.10
CA SER A 51 -0.44 9.83 4.83
C SER A 51 0.40 10.51 3.75
N PHE A 52 0.36 11.83 3.67
CA PHE A 52 1.15 12.59 2.71
C PHE A 52 2.66 12.46 2.95
N ILE A 53 3.10 12.62 4.21
CA ILE A 53 4.52 12.44 4.58
C ILE A 53 4.95 10.99 4.31
N SER A 54 4.13 10.00 4.65
CA SER A 54 4.39 8.59 4.36
C SER A 54 4.58 8.34 2.88
N LEU A 55 3.74 8.95 2.02
CA LEU A 55 3.86 8.86 0.57
C LEU A 55 5.18 9.46 0.07
N LEU A 56 5.55 10.66 0.53
CA LEU A 56 6.81 11.32 0.14
C LEU A 56 8.04 10.50 0.54
N MET A 57 7.97 9.83 1.69
CA MET A 57 9.06 9.00 2.21
C MET A 57 9.05 7.56 1.66
N SER A 58 7.98 7.13 0.98
CA SER A 58 7.73 5.74 0.61
C SER A 58 8.91 5.07 -0.11
N LYS A 59 9.51 5.74 -1.09
CA LYS A 59 10.65 5.24 -1.87
C LYS A 59 11.91 5.05 -1.00
N ALA A 60 12.23 6.01 -0.15
CA ALA A 60 13.40 5.91 0.73
C ALA A 60 13.22 4.84 1.81
N VAL A 61 12.02 4.77 2.39
CA VAL A 61 11.67 3.77 3.40
C VAL A 61 11.66 2.37 2.79
N ALA A 62 11.06 2.19 1.62
CA ALA A 62 11.00 0.90 0.93
C ALA A 62 12.42 0.39 0.61
N LYS A 63 13.28 1.20 -0.01
CA LYS A 63 14.67 0.82 -0.30
C LYS A 63 15.42 0.34 0.96
N ARG A 64 15.29 1.08 2.06
CA ARG A 64 15.98 0.74 3.32
C ARG A 64 15.40 -0.49 4.01
N SER A 65 14.07 -0.68 3.96
CA SER A 65 13.42 -1.78 4.69
C SER A 65 13.71 -3.14 4.07
N VAL A 66 13.85 -3.24 2.76
CA VAL A 66 14.20 -4.49 2.09
C VAL A 66 15.69 -4.61 1.73
N GLY A 67 16.48 -3.56 1.95
CA GLY A 67 17.89 -3.51 1.55
C GLY A 67 18.05 -3.52 0.02
N ALA A 68 17.18 -2.80 -0.69
CA ALA A 68 17.21 -2.79 -2.16
C ALA A 68 18.42 -2.04 -2.70
N HIS A 69 19.09 -2.64 -3.66
CA HIS A 69 20.21 -2.06 -4.42
C HIS A 69 19.71 -1.52 -5.75
N VAL A 70 19.78 -0.21 -5.93
CA VAL A 70 19.43 0.44 -7.19
C VAL A 70 20.50 0.14 -8.24
N ILE A 71 20.07 -0.25 -9.44
CA ILE A 71 20.93 -0.51 -10.58
C ILE A 71 21.21 0.82 -11.28
N GLU A 72 22.29 1.49 -10.90
CA GLU A 72 22.71 2.72 -11.59
C GLU A 72 23.37 2.41 -12.95
N ARG A 73 24.15 1.33 -13.01
CA ARG A 73 24.77 0.80 -14.23
C ARG A 73 24.68 -0.72 -14.21
N PRO A 74 24.03 -1.34 -15.21
CA PRO A 74 23.95 -2.78 -15.31
C PRO A 74 25.33 -3.44 -15.35
N ARG A 75 25.53 -4.47 -14.54
CA ARG A 75 26.82 -5.19 -14.41
C ARG A 75 26.81 -6.55 -15.09
N ASN A 76 25.64 -7.04 -15.45
CA ASN A 76 25.46 -8.34 -16.10
C ASN A 76 24.24 -8.31 -17.04
N ASN A 77 24.05 -9.37 -17.79
CA ASN A 77 22.97 -9.49 -18.77
C ASN A 77 21.56 -9.43 -18.11
N GLN A 78 21.43 -9.99 -16.91
CA GLN A 78 20.15 -9.99 -16.18
C GLN A 78 19.75 -8.57 -15.72
N GLU A 79 20.70 -7.80 -15.18
CA GLU A 79 20.48 -6.40 -14.83
C GLU A 79 20.19 -5.54 -16.07
N SER A 80 20.92 -5.78 -17.16
CA SER A 80 20.69 -5.08 -18.44
C SER A 80 19.30 -5.35 -18.98
N TRP A 81 18.87 -6.62 -18.97
CA TRP A 81 17.53 -7.02 -19.37
C TRP A 81 16.46 -6.36 -18.50
N LEU A 82 16.64 -6.41 -17.17
CA LEU A 82 15.69 -5.84 -16.23
C LEU A 82 15.50 -4.33 -16.45
N VAL A 83 16.59 -3.59 -16.57
CA VAL A 83 16.54 -2.13 -16.80
C VAL A 83 15.92 -1.81 -18.16
N SER A 84 16.32 -2.51 -19.23
CA SER A 84 15.76 -2.27 -20.56
C SER A 84 14.27 -2.62 -20.67
N THR A 85 13.84 -3.68 -19.98
CA THR A 85 12.42 -4.07 -19.91
C THR A 85 11.58 -3.00 -19.22
N VAL A 86 11.99 -2.54 -18.03
CA VAL A 86 11.29 -1.47 -17.32
C VAL A 86 11.30 -0.18 -18.12
N GLN A 87 12.40 0.16 -18.79
CA GLN A 87 12.47 1.34 -19.64
C GLN A 87 11.46 1.27 -20.80
N ALA A 88 11.45 0.18 -21.54
CA ALA A 88 10.49 0.00 -22.64
C ALA A 88 9.02 0.07 -22.18
N GLN A 89 8.73 -0.52 -21.02
CA GLN A 89 7.38 -0.47 -20.43
C GLN A 89 7.03 0.94 -19.94
N ALA A 90 7.96 1.65 -19.30
CA ALA A 90 7.75 3.03 -18.86
C ALA A 90 7.49 3.98 -20.03
N GLU A 91 8.27 3.87 -21.12
CA GLU A 91 8.05 4.62 -22.35
C GLU A 91 6.67 4.35 -22.96
N ARG A 92 6.26 3.07 -23.05
CA ARG A 92 4.93 2.67 -23.54
C ARG A 92 3.81 3.15 -22.64
N ALA A 93 4.02 3.19 -21.33
CA ALA A 93 3.07 3.69 -20.34
C ALA A 93 3.04 5.22 -20.22
N GLY A 94 3.95 5.94 -20.87
CA GLY A 94 4.04 7.41 -20.84
C GLY A 94 4.41 7.96 -19.45
N ILE A 95 5.28 7.26 -18.72
CA ILE A 95 5.79 7.68 -17.42
C ILE A 95 7.30 7.90 -17.46
N GLY A 96 7.82 8.66 -16.48
CA GLY A 96 9.27 8.79 -16.31
C GLY A 96 9.89 7.44 -15.94
N MET A 97 11.17 7.23 -16.34
CA MET A 97 11.90 5.99 -16.02
C MET A 97 11.97 5.80 -14.50
N PRO A 98 11.40 4.71 -13.93
CA PRO A 98 11.56 4.40 -12.52
C PRO A 98 13.00 4.03 -12.15
N GLU A 99 13.40 4.27 -10.91
CA GLU A 99 14.59 3.58 -10.40
C GLU A 99 14.31 2.07 -10.39
N VAL A 100 15.24 1.29 -10.91
CA VAL A 100 15.15 -0.17 -10.91
C VAL A 100 16.07 -0.72 -9.84
N ALA A 101 15.56 -1.61 -8.97
CA ALA A 101 16.35 -2.16 -7.88
C ALA A 101 16.13 -3.66 -7.71
N ILE A 102 17.15 -4.32 -7.14
CA ILE A 102 17.08 -5.73 -6.73
C ILE A 102 17.28 -5.80 -5.23
N TYR A 103 16.52 -6.67 -4.55
CA TYR A 103 16.69 -6.98 -3.14
C TYR A 103 16.77 -8.48 -2.89
N ASP A 104 17.48 -8.88 -1.85
CA ASP A 104 17.65 -10.28 -1.52
C ASP A 104 16.46 -10.83 -0.76
N SER A 105 15.74 -11.75 -1.41
CA SER A 105 14.63 -12.51 -0.85
C SER A 105 14.42 -13.77 -1.68
N PRO A 106 14.20 -14.95 -1.06
CA PRO A 106 13.91 -16.18 -1.78
C PRO A 106 12.50 -16.21 -2.39
N GLU A 107 11.60 -15.37 -1.93
CA GLU A 107 10.21 -15.32 -2.37
C GLU A 107 10.09 -14.66 -3.76
N ILE A 108 9.12 -15.11 -4.56
CA ILE A 108 8.75 -14.44 -5.81
C ILE A 108 8.00 -13.16 -5.44
N ASN A 109 8.67 -12.02 -5.56
CA ASN A 109 8.05 -10.75 -5.20
C ASN A 109 8.63 -9.58 -6.00
N ALA A 110 7.76 -8.61 -6.33
CA ALA A 110 8.12 -7.31 -6.86
C ALA A 110 7.23 -6.25 -6.21
N PHE A 111 7.63 -5.02 -6.23
CA PHE A 111 6.80 -3.90 -5.83
C PHE A 111 7.21 -2.61 -6.53
N ALA A 112 6.23 -1.73 -6.73
CA ALA A 112 6.47 -0.35 -7.12
C ALA A 112 6.06 0.61 -6.01
N THR A 113 6.77 1.73 -5.88
CA THR A 113 6.43 2.80 -4.95
C THR A 113 6.97 4.14 -5.42
N GLY A 114 6.39 5.23 -4.94
CA GLY A 114 6.81 6.58 -5.26
C GLY A 114 5.70 7.60 -5.10
N ALA A 115 6.07 8.88 -4.94
CA ALA A 115 5.13 9.96 -4.74
C ALA A 115 4.49 10.50 -6.03
N ASN A 116 5.03 10.15 -7.20
CA ASN A 116 4.47 10.49 -8.50
C ASN A 116 5.01 9.55 -9.59
N ARG A 117 4.34 9.55 -10.76
CA ARG A 117 4.66 8.69 -11.90
C ARG A 117 6.04 8.91 -12.53
N ASN A 118 6.65 10.08 -12.30
CA ASN A 118 7.97 10.42 -12.85
C ASN A 118 9.09 10.28 -11.81
N ASN A 119 8.78 9.83 -10.60
CA ASN A 119 9.75 9.60 -9.53
C ASN A 119 9.35 8.36 -8.73
N ALA A 120 9.35 7.21 -9.39
CA ALA A 120 8.99 5.92 -8.82
C ALA A 120 10.20 5.00 -8.67
N LEU A 121 10.01 3.91 -7.96
CA LEU A 121 10.92 2.79 -7.80
C LEU A 121 10.16 1.53 -8.20
N VAL A 122 10.77 0.68 -9.01
CA VAL A 122 10.37 -0.72 -9.24
C VAL A 122 11.46 -1.61 -8.68
N ALA A 123 11.13 -2.46 -7.74
CA ALA A 123 12.08 -3.35 -7.09
C ALA A 123 11.63 -4.80 -7.21
N VAL A 124 12.57 -5.69 -7.54
CA VAL A 124 12.33 -7.12 -7.70
C VAL A 124 13.20 -7.93 -6.74
N SER A 125 12.68 -9.06 -6.28
CA SER A 125 13.45 -9.98 -5.45
C SER A 125 14.38 -10.87 -6.27
N THR A 126 15.46 -11.33 -5.65
CA THR A 126 16.32 -12.37 -6.23
C THR A 126 15.55 -13.68 -6.49
N GLY A 127 14.53 -13.97 -5.66
CA GLY A 127 13.63 -15.11 -5.83
C GLY A 127 12.81 -15.02 -7.12
N LEU A 128 12.28 -13.85 -7.45
CA LEU A 128 11.54 -13.61 -8.69
C LEU A 128 12.45 -13.89 -9.90
N LEU A 129 13.64 -13.32 -9.92
CA LEU A 129 14.59 -13.45 -11.03
C LEU A 129 15.12 -14.88 -11.23
N ARG A 130 15.05 -15.73 -10.20
CA ARG A 130 15.48 -17.14 -10.27
C ARG A 130 14.36 -18.09 -10.66
N GLN A 131 13.12 -17.80 -10.29
CA GLN A 131 12.01 -18.74 -10.38
C GLN A 131 11.04 -18.47 -11.53
N LEU A 132 11.00 -17.22 -12.02
CA LEU A 132 10.20 -16.86 -13.18
C LEU A 132 11.03 -16.93 -14.46
N SER A 133 10.40 -17.32 -15.56
CA SER A 133 10.92 -17.12 -16.90
C SER A 133 11.01 -15.63 -17.23
N ALA A 134 11.75 -15.27 -18.28
CA ALA A 134 11.83 -13.88 -18.72
C ALA A 134 10.45 -13.30 -19.10
N ASP A 135 9.60 -14.09 -19.72
CA ASP A 135 8.23 -13.68 -20.10
C ASP A 135 7.31 -13.46 -18.90
N GLU A 136 7.37 -14.35 -17.90
CA GLU A 136 6.61 -14.19 -16.65
C GLU A 136 7.09 -12.98 -15.84
N ALA A 137 8.42 -12.80 -15.76
CA ALA A 137 9.02 -11.66 -15.07
C ALA A 137 8.69 -10.33 -15.80
N GLU A 138 8.71 -10.30 -17.13
CA GLU A 138 8.28 -9.14 -17.93
C GLU A 138 6.84 -8.75 -17.64
N ALA A 139 5.94 -9.73 -17.48
CA ALA A 139 4.56 -9.48 -17.14
C ALA A 139 4.38 -8.91 -15.73
N VAL A 140 5.11 -9.43 -14.74
CA VAL A 140 5.12 -8.87 -13.38
C VAL A 140 5.65 -7.44 -13.36
N LEU A 141 6.72 -7.15 -14.12
CA LEU A 141 7.22 -5.78 -14.27
C LEU A 141 6.19 -4.86 -14.91
N GLY A 142 5.48 -5.32 -15.93
CA GLY A 142 4.38 -4.59 -16.58
C GLY A 142 3.24 -4.27 -15.61
N HIS A 143 2.91 -5.19 -14.71
CA HIS A 143 1.94 -4.97 -13.64
C HIS A 143 2.42 -3.87 -12.67
N GLU A 144 3.67 -3.90 -12.21
CA GLU A 144 4.25 -2.89 -11.33
C GLU A 144 4.32 -1.50 -12.00
N VAL A 145 4.76 -1.45 -13.26
CA VAL A 145 4.79 -0.22 -14.07
C VAL A 145 3.37 0.34 -14.25
N SER A 146 2.36 -0.52 -14.40
CA SER A 146 0.96 -0.10 -14.50
C SER A 146 0.43 0.55 -13.23
N HIS A 147 0.82 0.06 -12.05
CA HIS A 147 0.52 0.72 -10.78
C HIS A 147 1.09 2.15 -10.73
N VAL A 148 2.32 2.34 -11.21
CA VAL A 148 2.95 3.67 -11.31
C VAL A 148 2.19 4.55 -12.28
N ALA A 149 1.89 4.05 -13.47
CA ALA A 149 1.18 4.80 -14.53
C ALA A 149 -0.24 5.20 -14.10
N ASN A 150 -0.94 4.34 -13.37
CA ASN A 150 -2.26 4.61 -12.81
C ASN A 150 -2.23 5.63 -11.65
N GLY A 151 -1.07 5.92 -11.07
CA GLY A 151 -0.95 6.77 -9.87
C GLY A 151 -1.52 6.12 -8.61
N ASP A 152 -1.51 4.79 -8.55
CA ASP A 152 -2.16 4.01 -7.50
C ASP A 152 -1.62 4.29 -6.11
N MET A 153 -0.32 4.60 -5.99
CA MET A 153 0.31 4.94 -4.70
C MET A 153 -0.26 6.24 -4.15
N VAL A 154 -0.42 7.24 -5.01
CA VAL A 154 -0.96 8.56 -4.63
C VAL A 154 -2.42 8.43 -4.22
N THR A 155 -3.23 7.76 -5.05
CA THR A 155 -4.67 7.59 -4.80
C THR A 155 -4.93 6.83 -3.52
N LEU A 156 -4.18 5.75 -3.27
CA LEU A 156 -4.30 4.97 -2.03
C LEU A 156 -3.91 5.80 -0.80
N SER A 157 -2.81 6.57 -0.88
CA SER A 157 -2.37 7.43 0.22
C SER A 157 -3.36 8.54 0.53
N LEU A 158 -3.94 9.16 -0.49
CA LEU A 158 -4.98 10.18 -0.31
C LEU A 158 -6.23 9.59 0.34
N MET A 159 -6.70 8.45 -0.16
CA MET A 159 -7.86 7.76 0.42
C MET A 159 -7.58 7.37 1.88
N GLN A 160 -6.41 6.81 2.16
CA GLN A 160 -6.00 6.47 3.53
C GLN A 160 -5.98 7.72 4.44
N GLY A 161 -5.48 8.86 3.93
CA GLY A 161 -5.47 10.13 4.65
C GLY A 161 -6.87 10.62 5.01
N VAL A 162 -7.80 10.58 4.06
CA VAL A 162 -9.20 10.94 4.28
C VAL A 162 -9.84 10.01 5.32
N LEU A 163 -9.70 8.69 5.15
CA LEU A 163 -10.25 7.71 6.09
C LEU A 163 -9.65 7.84 7.49
N ASN A 164 -8.34 8.06 7.61
CA ASN A 164 -7.70 8.30 8.90
C ASN A 164 -8.23 9.56 9.57
N THR A 165 -8.49 10.62 8.80
CA THR A 165 -9.12 11.85 9.32
C THR A 165 -10.47 11.56 9.93
N PHE A 166 -11.33 10.79 9.25
CA PHE A 166 -12.62 10.38 9.78
C PHE A 166 -12.48 9.48 11.03
N VAL A 167 -11.59 8.50 11.00
CA VAL A 167 -11.34 7.61 12.14
C VAL A 167 -10.93 8.43 13.37
N PHE A 168 -9.97 9.35 13.21
CA PHE A 168 -9.49 10.20 14.30
C PHE A 168 -10.57 11.16 14.80
N PHE A 169 -11.35 11.75 13.91
CA PHE A 169 -12.42 12.67 14.27
C PHE A 169 -13.54 11.96 15.03
N PHE A 170 -14.11 10.91 14.47
CA PHE A 170 -15.25 10.24 15.08
C PHE A 170 -14.88 9.53 16.38
N ALA A 171 -13.70 8.91 16.48
CA ALA A 171 -13.26 8.28 17.73
C ALA A 171 -13.18 9.29 18.88
N ARG A 172 -12.65 10.50 18.62
CA ARG A 172 -12.57 11.56 19.62
C ARG A 172 -13.93 12.21 19.92
N LEU A 173 -14.75 12.40 18.88
CA LEU A 173 -16.10 12.94 19.05
C LEU A 173 -16.92 12.04 19.98
N VAL A 174 -16.90 10.73 19.75
CA VAL A 174 -17.59 9.76 20.63
C VAL A 174 -17.01 9.78 22.04
N ALA A 175 -15.68 9.82 22.16
CA ALA A 175 -15.03 9.90 23.46
C ALA A 175 -15.43 11.19 24.23
N GLN A 176 -15.53 12.32 23.56
CA GLN A 176 -16.00 13.58 24.18
C GLN A 176 -17.47 13.47 24.62
N MET A 177 -18.32 12.85 23.80
CA MET A 177 -19.74 12.66 24.15
C MET A 177 -19.94 11.73 25.37
N MET A 178 -19.20 10.60 25.40
CA MET A 178 -19.28 9.62 26.47
C MET A 178 -18.66 10.07 27.78
N ASN A 179 -17.68 10.99 27.73
CA ASN A 179 -16.96 11.49 28.88
C ASN A 179 -17.43 12.87 29.33
N ARG A 180 -18.61 13.35 28.89
CA ARG A 180 -19.20 14.61 29.35
C ARG A 180 -19.42 14.55 30.87
N GLY A 181 -18.79 15.49 31.60
CA GLY A 181 -18.87 15.56 33.04
C GLY A 181 -17.88 14.67 33.81
N ASN A 182 -17.09 13.87 33.11
CA ASN A 182 -16.03 13.05 33.71
C ASN A 182 -14.66 13.53 33.24
N ASN A 183 -13.84 14.09 34.15
CA ASN A 183 -12.50 14.58 33.85
C ASN A 183 -11.42 13.48 33.91
N ASN A 184 -11.79 12.21 33.84
CA ASN A 184 -10.84 11.12 33.89
C ASN A 184 -10.17 10.91 32.53
N ALA A 185 -8.92 11.37 32.43
CA ALA A 185 -8.11 11.26 31.22
C ALA A 185 -7.93 9.79 30.76
N PHE A 186 -7.80 8.85 31.69
CA PHE A 186 -7.65 7.43 31.37
C PHE A 186 -8.88 6.87 30.65
N VAL A 187 -10.08 7.20 31.17
CA VAL A 187 -11.36 6.79 30.53
C VAL A 187 -11.47 7.40 29.14
N TYR A 188 -11.13 8.68 28.98
CA TYR A 188 -11.16 9.36 27.68
C TYR A 188 -10.22 8.66 26.68
N PHE A 189 -8.95 8.45 27.03
CA PHE A 189 -7.99 7.80 26.14
C PHE A 189 -8.37 6.35 25.79
N THR A 190 -8.86 5.60 26.77
CA THR A 190 -9.34 4.23 26.54
C THR A 190 -10.50 4.21 25.56
N THR A 191 -11.47 5.12 25.72
CA THR A 191 -12.59 5.27 24.78
C THR A 191 -12.09 5.62 23.37
N VAL A 192 -11.18 6.59 23.23
CA VAL A 192 -10.58 6.94 21.94
C VAL A 192 -9.93 5.72 21.28
N MET A 193 -9.12 4.95 22.02
CA MET A 193 -8.43 3.77 21.48
C MET A 193 -9.40 2.69 21.00
N ILE A 194 -10.47 2.43 21.76
CA ILE A 194 -11.51 1.45 21.38
C ILE A 194 -12.19 1.89 20.07
N PHE A 195 -12.64 3.14 19.99
CA PHE A 195 -13.33 3.61 18.79
C PHE A 195 -12.40 3.79 17.59
N GLN A 196 -11.13 4.14 17.80
CA GLN A 196 -10.13 4.11 16.72
C GLN A 196 -9.95 2.70 16.17
N ALA A 197 -9.91 1.67 17.01
CA ALA A 197 -9.85 0.30 16.55
C ALA A 197 -11.08 -0.11 15.74
N VAL A 198 -12.29 0.21 16.25
CA VAL A 198 -13.55 -0.11 15.56
C VAL A 198 -13.65 0.60 14.19
N PHE A 199 -13.48 1.92 14.18
CA PHE A 199 -13.54 2.69 12.93
C PHE A 199 -12.37 2.37 11.99
N GLY A 200 -11.20 2.01 12.54
CA GLY A 200 -10.04 1.54 11.77
C GLY A 200 -10.33 0.25 11.01
N VAL A 201 -11.02 -0.71 11.64
CA VAL A 201 -11.48 -1.92 10.96
C VAL A 201 -12.44 -1.60 9.81
N LEU A 202 -13.40 -0.70 10.02
CA LEU A 202 -14.33 -0.27 8.97
C LEU A 202 -13.60 0.44 7.82
N ALA A 203 -12.66 1.34 8.15
CA ALA A 203 -11.84 2.02 7.17
C ALA A 203 -10.97 1.03 6.36
N SER A 204 -10.42 -0.01 7.02
CA SER A 204 -9.60 -1.02 6.34
C SER A 204 -10.38 -1.79 5.28
N ILE A 205 -11.65 -2.11 5.50
CA ILE A 205 -12.51 -2.77 4.51
C ILE A 205 -12.62 -1.92 3.22
N ILE A 206 -12.81 -0.61 3.37
CA ILE A 206 -12.88 0.32 2.23
C ILE A 206 -11.55 0.35 1.48
N VAL A 207 -10.43 0.48 2.21
CA VAL A 207 -9.08 0.50 1.63
C VAL A 207 -8.79 -0.81 0.88
N MET A 208 -9.10 -1.96 1.48
CA MET A 208 -8.89 -3.27 0.85
C MET A 208 -9.79 -3.46 -0.38
N GLY A 209 -11.04 -3.00 -0.33
CA GLY A 209 -11.93 -3.00 -1.50
C GLY A 209 -11.34 -2.24 -2.68
N PHE A 210 -10.85 -1.03 -2.43
CA PHE A 210 -10.18 -0.22 -3.45
C PHE A 210 -8.86 -0.84 -3.90
N SER A 211 -8.07 -1.42 -2.98
CA SER A 211 -6.84 -2.12 -3.31
C SER A 211 -7.10 -3.26 -4.31
N ARG A 212 -8.12 -4.09 -4.07
CA ARG A 212 -8.51 -5.16 -5.00
C ARG A 212 -8.93 -4.64 -6.37
N TYR A 213 -9.67 -3.53 -6.44
CA TYR A 213 -10.07 -2.92 -7.71
C TYR A 213 -8.85 -2.48 -8.54
N ARG A 214 -7.83 -1.90 -7.91
CA ARG A 214 -6.59 -1.48 -8.58
C ARG A 214 -5.82 -2.66 -9.20
N GLU A 215 -5.84 -3.82 -8.55
CA GLU A 215 -5.17 -5.03 -9.04
C GLU A 215 -5.67 -5.43 -10.43
N TYR A 216 -6.99 -5.43 -10.64
CA TYR A 216 -7.55 -5.74 -11.96
C TYR A 216 -7.09 -4.73 -13.03
N ARG A 217 -6.99 -3.45 -12.67
CA ARG A 217 -6.48 -2.42 -13.59
C ARG A 217 -4.99 -2.59 -13.88
N ALA A 218 -4.22 -2.97 -12.87
CA ALA A 218 -2.79 -3.23 -13.02
C ALA A 218 -2.54 -4.50 -13.85
N ASP A 219 -3.37 -5.53 -13.69
CA ASP A 219 -3.32 -6.73 -14.53
C ASP A 219 -3.63 -6.44 -16.00
N ALA A 220 -4.69 -5.67 -16.26
CA ALA A 220 -5.02 -5.23 -17.61
C ALA A 220 -3.89 -4.38 -18.23
N GLY A 221 -3.32 -3.46 -17.44
CA GLY A 221 -2.17 -2.65 -17.86
C GLY A 221 -0.91 -3.49 -18.11
N GLY A 222 -0.60 -4.44 -17.23
CA GLY A 222 0.49 -5.39 -17.42
C GLY A 222 0.31 -6.25 -18.68
N ALA A 223 -0.93 -6.73 -18.91
CA ALA A 223 -1.28 -7.45 -20.13
C ALA A 223 -1.11 -6.58 -21.40
N ASN A 224 -1.40 -5.28 -21.33
CA ASN A 224 -1.16 -4.36 -22.44
C ASN A 224 0.34 -4.09 -22.66
N LEU A 225 1.14 -4.04 -21.60
CA LEU A 225 2.58 -3.76 -21.68
C LEU A 225 3.42 -4.97 -22.05
N ALA A 226 3.11 -6.15 -21.56
CA ALA A 226 3.91 -7.35 -21.74
C ALA A 226 3.25 -8.42 -22.63
N GLY A 227 1.93 -8.38 -22.73
CA GLY A 227 1.11 -9.39 -23.40
C GLY A 227 0.22 -10.17 -22.42
N ARG A 228 -1.03 -10.42 -22.83
CA ARG A 228 -2.06 -11.06 -21.99
C ARG A 228 -1.65 -12.47 -21.56
N GLU A 229 -1.12 -13.27 -22.50
CA GLU A 229 -0.71 -14.65 -22.23
C GLU A 229 0.41 -14.72 -21.20
N LYS A 230 1.39 -13.82 -21.29
CA LYS A 230 2.49 -13.72 -20.31
C LYS A 230 1.96 -13.35 -18.92
N MET A 231 0.97 -12.43 -18.85
CA MET A 231 0.38 -12.03 -17.58
C MET A 231 -0.41 -13.18 -16.94
N ILE A 232 -1.17 -13.94 -17.73
CA ILE A 232 -1.86 -15.13 -17.25
C ILE A 232 -0.86 -16.18 -16.76
N ALA A 233 0.22 -16.46 -17.52
CA ALA A 233 1.25 -17.41 -17.13
C ALA A 233 1.95 -17.00 -15.83
N ALA A 234 2.28 -15.72 -15.66
CA ALA A 234 2.86 -15.19 -14.43
C ALA A 234 1.93 -15.40 -13.21
N LEU A 235 0.63 -15.10 -13.34
CA LEU A 235 -0.35 -15.33 -12.27
C LEU A 235 -0.52 -16.82 -11.94
N GLN A 236 -0.53 -17.69 -12.94
CA GLN A 236 -0.58 -19.15 -12.75
C GLN A 236 0.68 -19.66 -12.04
N LYS A 237 1.84 -19.14 -12.40
CA LYS A 237 3.11 -19.47 -11.72
C LYS A 237 3.11 -19.05 -10.26
N LEU A 238 2.61 -17.83 -9.96
CA LEU A 238 2.43 -17.35 -8.59
C LEU A 238 1.44 -18.25 -7.82
N GLN A 239 0.35 -18.67 -8.44
CA GLN A 239 -0.64 -19.56 -7.84
C GLN A 239 -0.02 -20.92 -7.49
N ALA A 240 0.75 -21.52 -8.39
CA ALA A 240 1.45 -22.78 -8.16
C ALA A 240 2.53 -22.69 -7.07
N GLY A 241 3.21 -21.53 -6.97
CA GLY A 241 4.24 -21.27 -5.97
C GLY A 241 3.69 -21.00 -4.56
N HIS A 242 2.44 -20.55 -4.47
CA HIS A 242 1.78 -20.28 -3.19
C HIS A 242 1.08 -21.51 -2.63
N GLY A 243 1.31 -22.73 -3.06
CA GLY A 243 0.63 -23.98 -2.66
C GLY A 243 -0.55 -23.73 -1.71
N GLU A 244 -1.67 -24.41 -1.70
CA GLU A 244 -2.93 -24.14 -0.96
C GLU A 244 -2.73 -23.18 0.21
N SER A 245 -3.17 -21.94 0.08
CA SER A 245 -2.72 -20.84 0.92
C SER A 245 -2.80 -21.19 2.41
N GLN A 246 -1.75 -20.92 3.18
CA GLN A 246 -1.73 -21.11 4.64
C GLN A 246 -2.96 -20.48 5.34
N LEU A 247 -3.59 -19.49 4.69
CA LEU A 247 -4.87 -18.92 5.09
C LEU A 247 -6.04 -19.91 4.95
N GLU A 248 -6.07 -20.76 3.90
CA GLU A 248 -7.11 -21.81 3.77
C GLU A 248 -6.98 -22.85 4.87
N GLY A 249 -5.77 -23.27 5.21
CA GLY A 249 -5.54 -24.19 6.33
C GLY A 249 -5.94 -23.62 7.68
N GLN A 250 -5.62 -22.36 7.95
CA GLN A 250 -6.00 -21.68 9.19
C GLN A 250 -7.49 -21.37 9.28
N LEU A 251 -8.14 -20.99 8.17
CA LEU A 251 -9.58 -20.70 8.14
C LEU A 251 -10.45 -21.96 8.15
N THR A 252 -9.97 -23.06 7.57
CA THR A 252 -10.64 -24.38 7.61
C THR A 252 -10.62 -24.94 9.03
N ALA A 253 -9.55 -24.71 9.79
CA ALA A 253 -9.46 -25.13 11.19
C ALA A 253 -10.52 -24.46 12.11
N PHE A 254 -11.10 -23.33 11.71
CA PHE A 254 -12.14 -22.62 12.46
C PHE A 254 -13.59 -22.93 12.06
N GLY A 255 -13.86 -23.81 11.07
CA GLY A 255 -15.16 -24.43 10.82
C GLY A 255 -16.32 -23.52 10.38
N ILE A 256 -16.11 -22.45 9.59
CA ILE A 256 -17.19 -21.53 9.17
C ILE A 256 -17.22 -21.41 7.64
N SER A 257 -18.26 -21.93 7.01
CA SER A 257 -18.47 -21.89 5.54
C SER A 257 -18.85 -20.52 4.94
N GLY A 258 -19.11 -19.51 5.76
CA GLY A 258 -19.27 -18.10 5.34
C GLY A 258 -17.97 -17.29 5.30
N LYS A 259 -16.83 -17.90 5.60
CA LYS A 259 -15.56 -17.25 5.87
C LYS A 259 -14.78 -16.77 4.65
N ARG A 260 -14.94 -17.42 3.47
CA ARG A 260 -14.23 -16.98 2.24
C ARG A 260 -14.59 -15.54 1.87
N ALA A 261 -15.89 -15.21 1.85
CA ALA A 261 -16.34 -13.86 1.54
C ALA A 261 -15.90 -12.82 2.60
N ALA A 262 -15.94 -13.18 3.89
CA ALA A 262 -15.49 -12.30 4.96
C ALA A 262 -13.96 -12.13 4.95
N ALA A 263 -13.18 -13.17 4.67
CA ALA A 263 -11.73 -13.09 4.55
C ALA A 263 -11.32 -12.22 3.36
N GLU A 264 -12.00 -12.32 2.21
CA GLU A 264 -11.74 -11.48 1.04
C GLU A 264 -11.90 -9.98 1.33
N LEU A 265 -12.77 -9.58 2.27
CA LEU A 265 -12.93 -8.17 2.65
C LEU A 265 -11.64 -7.55 3.21
N PHE A 266 -10.78 -8.35 3.83
CA PHE A 266 -9.53 -7.92 4.44
C PHE A 266 -8.28 -8.26 3.60
N MET A 267 -8.45 -8.82 2.39
CA MET A 267 -7.34 -9.07 1.48
C MET A 267 -7.04 -7.84 0.64
N SER A 268 -5.76 -7.49 0.53
CA SER A 268 -5.27 -6.41 -0.32
C SER A 268 -5.27 -6.75 -1.82
N HIS A 269 -5.19 -8.04 -2.14
CA HIS A 269 -5.22 -8.57 -3.51
C HIS A 269 -6.42 -9.51 -3.68
N PRO A 270 -7.07 -9.51 -4.87
CA PRO A 270 -8.08 -10.53 -5.17
C PRO A 270 -7.44 -11.91 -5.27
N PRO A 271 -8.21 -13.00 -5.07
CA PRO A 271 -7.75 -14.35 -5.36
C PRO A 271 -7.21 -14.46 -6.79
N LEU A 272 -6.09 -15.20 -6.95
CA LEU A 272 -5.40 -15.31 -8.24
C LEU A 272 -6.31 -15.92 -9.33
N GLU A 273 -7.20 -16.85 -8.96
CA GLU A 273 -8.19 -17.41 -9.88
C GLU A 273 -9.11 -16.33 -10.47
N LYS A 274 -9.55 -15.36 -9.65
CA LYS A 274 -10.42 -14.27 -10.11
C LYS A 274 -9.67 -13.31 -11.03
N ARG A 275 -8.38 -13.05 -10.76
CA ARG A 275 -7.51 -12.23 -11.60
C ARG A 275 -7.27 -12.91 -12.97
N ILE A 276 -6.96 -14.20 -12.97
CA ILE A 276 -6.76 -14.99 -14.19
C ILE A 276 -8.06 -15.02 -15.02
N ALA A 277 -9.21 -15.30 -14.37
CA ALA A 277 -10.51 -15.33 -15.05
C ALA A 277 -10.86 -13.97 -15.67
N ALA A 278 -10.57 -12.85 -15.00
CA ALA A 278 -10.79 -11.52 -15.53
C ALA A 278 -9.94 -11.24 -16.79
N LEU A 279 -8.68 -11.71 -16.82
CA LEU A 279 -7.82 -11.58 -18.00
C LEU A 279 -8.25 -12.48 -19.17
N GLN A 280 -8.91 -13.59 -18.90
CA GLN A 280 -9.40 -14.52 -19.93
C GLN A 280 -10.68 -14.02 -20.60
N ASN A 281 -11.44 -13.13 -19.93
CA ASN A 281 -12.66 -12.57 -20.50
C ASN A 281 -12.32 -11.44 -21.47
N PRO A 282 -12.79 -11.51 -22.75
CA PRO A 282 -12.48 -10.51 -23.77
C PRO A 282 -13.16 -9.14 -23.56
N GLU A 283 -14.05 -9.01 -22.57
CA GLU A 283 -14.80 -7.77 -22.28
C GLU A 283 -14.13 -6.88 -21.21
N CYS A 284 -12.94 -7.26 -20.72
CA CYS A 284 -12.16 -6.49 -19.74
C CYS A 284 -11.06 -5.65 -20.40
#